data_04c1aae86ead5c29f15497547b36c8aa
#
_entry.id   04c1aae86ead5c29f15497547b36c8aa
#
_cell.length_a   1.000
_cell.length_b   1.000
_cell.length_c   1.000
_cell.angle_alpha   90.00
_cell.angle_beta   90.00
_cell.angle_gamma   90.00
#
_symmetry.space_group_name_H-M   'P 1'
#
loop_
_entity.id
_entity.type
_entity.pdbx_description
1 polymer ?
#
loop_
_entity_poly.entity_id
_entity_poly.type
_entity_poly.pdbx_seq_one_letter_code
_entity_poly.pdbx_strand_id
1 'polypeptide(L)'
;MLDGSMGPTKQKAARLVVDLASTAGASEFVQVENAHVSGVSVITGGHGLRRFLSDLSGDPQGTVSIPTTLNSAGCDHEKMDEMGIDYPDFLEQQFEIVHSYSELGIEATLSCTPYDRGVAPVDGIGSWAESNAVCFSNSYTSLITNRESGLSALATALTGWAPKWGLHIEGNRSPNILVTIECEMLDTADWSVLGDWIGKQIMPTWDLPWGPMPRIVGLPSASFEMRKALTASAANYGCPMLWVDGITADAPEVYSYEGEITFTKADLRERYRELAPRGKVDLVVIGCPQASVGEARETAAAVRARMELGEVISDNRLWLFMSAHNYELISGDGTLDILEEAGALVLKDTCPEVTPYNRSKYNHLLTNSLKAEHYLTSGLNRIPTSVAPIIECVAHAFDDTLVDGPAPDLAGATAKPFATAKTHQDSPFEATGRGIPSQDQWEVSGRALVTDVPITYLGYVNRDTGVIEEPGHPLDGSSIKDTILIYPKGSGSTVAPFVLMGLVYTGFGPMAIVNRDVCPLTLPAASLLGVPYAHGFDEDPTFEVNTGDSVSLSLSDGKVSLLVDSRTTEV
;
A
#
# COMPACT_ATOMS: atom_id res chain seq x y z
N MET A 1 -12.63 -24.03 -13.63
CA MET A 1 -13.02 -22.69 -13.10
C MET A 1 -13.48 -21.75 -14.22
N LEU A 2 -12.70 -21.56 -15.28
CA LEU A 2 -13.06 -20.63 -16.38
C LEU A 2 -14.39 -20.95 -17.07
N ASP A 3 -14.79 -22.21 -17.11
CA ASP A 3 -16.05 -22.72 -17.66
C ASP A 3 -17.29 -22.47 -16.75
N GLY A 4 -17.09 -21.89 -15.57
CA GLY A 4 -18.15 -21.63 -14.60
C GLY A 4 -18.63 -22.84 -13.79
N SER A 5 -18.04 -24.02 -13.98
CA SER A 5 -18.45 -25.26 -13.29
C SER A 5 -18.27 -25.22 -11.77
N MET A 6 -17.44 -24.28 -11.26
CA MET A 6 -17.17 -24.08 -9.84
C MET A 6 -17.81 -22.81 -9.27
N GLY A 7 -18.85 -22.30 -9.90
CA GLY A 7 -19.57 -21.11 -9.49
C GLY A 7 -19.06 -19.80 -10.13
N PRO A 8 -19.91 -18.77 -10.15
CA PRO A 8 -19.60 -17.48 -10.78
C PRO A 8 -18.47 -16.72 -10.09
N THR A 9 -18.32 -16.83 -8.78
CA THR A 9 -17.26 -16.18 -8.02
C THR A 9 -15.88 -16.70 -8.41
N LYS A 10 -15.70 -18.03 -8.45
CA LYS A 10 -14.44 -18.65 -8.89
C LYS A 10 -14.17 -18.44 -10.37
N GLN A 11 -15.22 -18.33 -11.21
CA GLN A 11 -15.06 -17.99 -12.61
C GLN A 11 -14.50 -16.57 -12.79
N LYS A 12 -15.05 -15.57 -12.09
CA LYS A 12 -14.56 -14.19 -12.10
C LYS A 12 -13.11 -14.12 -11.62
N ALA A 13 -12.80 -14.79 -10.51
CA ALA A 13 -11.44 -14.86 -9.96
C ALA A 13 -10.45 -15.49 -10.95
N ALA A 14 -10.81 -16.60 -11.58
CA ALA A 14 -9.96 -17.27 -12.57
C ALA A 14 -9.71 -16.40 -13.81
N ARG A 15 -10.72 -15.66 -14.29
CA ARG A 15 -10.56 -14.70 -15.39
C ARG A 15 -9.56 -13.61 -15.02
N LEU A 16 -9.68 -13.03 -13.82
CA LEU A 16 -8.73 -12.02 -13.35
C LEU A 16 -7.30 -12.58 -13.26
N VAL A 17 -7.10 -13.80 -12.76
CA VAL A 17 -5.77 -14.43 -12.73
C VAL A 17 -5.18 -14.62 -14.13
N VAL A 18 -6.02 -14.96 -15.12
CA VAL A 18 -5.59 -15.07 -16.53
C VAL A 18 -5.27 -13.70 -17.13
N ASP A 19 -6.05 -12.67 -16.84
CA ASP A 19 -5.77 -11.31 -17.29
C ASP A 19 -4.43 -10.80 -16.75
N LEU A 20 -4.18 -11.00 -15.46
CA LEU A 20 -2.89 -10.67 -14.82
C LEU A 20 -1.73 -11.43 -15.49
N ALA A 21 -1.89 -12.72 -15.75
CA ALA A 21 -0.89 -13.52 -16.44
C ALA A 21 -0.60 -12.98 -17.85
N SER A 22 -1.64 -12.66 -18.60
CA SER A 22 -1.52 -12.13 -19.97
C SER A 22 -0.76 -10.80 -19.99
N THR A 23 -1.10 -9.86 -19.09
CA THR A 23 -0.43 -8.55 -19.03
C THR A 23 1.02 -8.67 -18.57
N ALA A 24 1.30 -9.58 -17.63
CA ALA A 24 2.65 -9.85 -17.16
C ALA A 24 3.51 -10.68 -18.14
N GLY A 25 2.92 -11.17 -19.25
CA GLY A 25 3.59 -12.07 -20.17
C GLY A 25 3.90 -13.44 -19.58
N ALA A 26 3.19 -13.86 -18.53
CA ALA A 26 3.37 -15.16 -17.90
C ALA A 26 2.68 -16.25 -18.71
N SER A 27 3.43 -17.29 -19.09
CA SER A 27 2.91 -18.48 -19.81
C SER A 27 2.56 -19.63 -18.86
N GLU A 28 2.92 -19.53 -17.59
CA GLU A 28 2.72 -20.55 -16.57
C GLU A 28 2.04 -19.97 -15.33
N PHE A 29 1.43 -20.85 -14.56
CA PHE A 29 0.85 -20.53 -13.25
C PHE A 29 1.59 -21.32 -12.16
N VAL A 30 1.63 -20.75 -10.96
CA VAL A 30 2.12 -21.42 -9.75
C VAL A 30 0.95 -21.71 -8.82
N GLN A 31 0.99 -22.84 -8.14
CA GLN A 31 0.06 -23.13 -7.06
C GLN A 31 0.51 -22.36 -5.83
N VAL A 32 -0.43 -21.65 -5.19
CA VAL A 32 -0.20 -20.84 -4.01
C VAL A 32 -0.66 -21.60 -2.77
N GLU A 33 0.11 -21.52 -1.71
CA GLU A 33 -0.13 -22.27 -0.47
C GLU A 33 -0.94 -21.48 0.55
N ASN A 34 -0.78 -20.15 0.56
CA ASN A 34 -1.55 -19.26 1.42
C ASN A 34 -1.68 -17.86 0.81
N ALA A 35 -2.68 -17.11 1.26
CA ALA A 35 -2.91 -15.73 0.83
C ALA A 35 -3.14 -14.79 2.04
N HIS A 36 -2.83 -13.51 1.83
CA HIS A 36 -3.15 -12.44 2.78
C HIS A 36 -3.81 -11.28 2.05
N VAL A 37 -5.07 -10.99 2.40
CA VAL A 37 -5.91 -10.03 1.67
C VAL A 37 -5.96 -8.70 2.41
N SER A 38 -5.72 -7.59 1.69
CA SER A 38 -5.86 -6.21 2.17
C SER A 38 -7.14 -5.55 1.65
N GLY A 39 -7.49 -4.38 2.23
CA GLY A 39 -8.69 -3.65 1.88
C GLY A 39 -9.86 -4.02 2.80
N VAL A 40 -9.68 -3.85 4.09
CA VAL A 40 -10.67 -4.25 5.11
C VAL A 40 -11.35 -3.04 5.74
N SER A 41 -10.63 -1.94 5.92
CA SER A 41 -11.20 -0.73 6.51
C SER A 41 -12.19 -0.06 5.56
N VAL A 42 -13.28 0.47 6.12
CA VAL A 42 -14.28 1.28 5.42
C VAL A 42 -13.64 2.44 4.65
N ILE A 43 -12.66 3.14 5.26
CA ILE A 43 -12.02 4.28 4.60
C ILE A 43 -11.08 3.87 3.46
N THR A 44 -10.61 2.63 3.41
CA THR A 44 -9.79 2.12 2.29
C THR A 44 -10.64 1.54 1.16
N GLY A 45 -11.61 0.70 1.48
CA GLY A 45 -12.44 -0.01 0.50
C GLY A 45 -13.68 0.77 0.05
N GLY A 46 -14.32 1.48 1.00
CA GLY A 46 -15.51 2.26 0.74
C GLY A 46 -16.68 1.47 0.16
N HIS A 47 -17.57 2.18 -0.51
CA HIS A 47 -18.75 1.59 -1.15
C HIS A 47 -18.40 0.54 -2.22
N GLY A 48 -17.31 0.75 -2.96
CA GLY A 48 -16.88 -0.16 -4.03
C GLY A 48 -16.57 -1.56 -3.52
N LEU A 49 -15.81 -1.64 -2.42
CA LEU A 49 -15.50 -2.91 -1.77
C LEU A 49 -16.75 -3.60 -1.22
N ARG A 50 -17.57 -2.87 -0.46
CA ARG A 50 -18.77 -3.42 0.17
C ARG A 50 -19.69 -4.05 -0.87
N ARG A 51 -19.99 -3.33 -1.96
CA ARG A 51 -20.81 -3.84 -3.06
C ARG A 51 -20.19 -5.08 -3.70
N PHE A 52 -18.90 -5.04 -3.99
CA PHE A 52 -18.18 -6.16 -4.60
C PHE A 52 -18.20 -7.41 -3.72
N LEU A 53 -17.94 -7.27 -2.43
CA LEU A 53 -17.98 -8.40 -1.48
C LEU A 53 -19.39 -8.99 -1.35
N SER A 54 -20.41 -8.14 -1.28
CA SER A 54 -21.82 -8.59 -1.27
C SER A 54 -22.18 -9.41 -2.50
N ASP A 55 -21.66 -9.02 -3.69
CA ASP A 55 -21.87 -9.76 -4.93
C ASP A 55 -21.14 -11.12 -4.93
N LEU A 56 -20.01 -11.24 -4.21
CA LEU A 56 -19.25 -12.50 -4.12
C LEU A 56 -19.79 -13.44 -3.06
N SER A 57 -20.10 -12.95 -1.86
CA SER A 57 -20.55 -13.75 -0.72
C SER A 57 -21.93 -14.40 -0.95
N GLY A 58 -22.70 -13.90 -1.92
CA GLY A 58 -23.95 -14.52 -2.36
C GLY A 58 -23.80 -15.86 -3.11
N ASP A 59 -22.57 -16.27 -3.47
CA ASP A 59 -22.29 -17.54 -4.16
C ASP A 59 -21.89 -18.63 -3.15
N PRO A 60 -22.72 -19.68 -2.93
CA PRO A 60 -22.41 -20.76 -1.99
C PRO A 60 -21.12 -21.55 -2.31
N GLN A 61 -20.63 -21.47 -3.55
CA GLN A 61 -19.39 -22.12 -4.00
C GLN A 61 -18.19 -21.16 -4.00
N GLY A 62 -18.43 -19.90 -3.61
CA GLY A 62 -17.48 -18.79 -3.68
C GLY A 62 -16.43 -18.76 -2.56
N THR A 63 -16.17 -19.86 -1.85
CA THR A 63 -15.18 -19.90 -0.76
C THR A 63 -13.75 -20.00 -1.27
N VAL A 64 -12.81 -19.47 -0.49
CA VAL A 64 -11.37 -19.56 -0.80
C VAL A 64 -10.89 -21.00 -0.90
N SER A 65 -9.89 -21.24 -1.74
CA SER A 65 -9.34 -22.58 -2.03
C SER A 65 -8.10 -22.90 -1.20
N ILE A 66 -7.54 -21.92 -0.53
CA ILE A 66 -6.31 -22.00 0.27
C ILE A 66 -6.47 -21.24 1.59
N PRO A 67 -5.69 -21.55 2.63
CA PRO A 67 -5.64 -20.76 3.85
C PRO A 67 -5.42 -19.28 3.54
N THR A 68 -6.30 -18.44 4.06
CA THR A 68 -6.29 -17.00 3.75
C THR A 68 -6.56 -16.20 5.00
N THR A 69 -5.70 -15.22 5.26
CA THR A 69 -5.77 -14.29 6.38
C THR A 69 -6.15 -12.88 5.92
N LEU A 70 -6.56 -12.03 6.85
CA LEU A 70 -7.11 -10.72 6.58
C LEU A 70 -6.31 -9.61 7.26
N ASN A 71 -6.09 -8.51 6.55
CA ASN A 71 -5.42 -7.31 7.04
C ASN A 71 -6.29 -6.52 8.03
N SER A 72 -5.73 -5.47 8.63
CA SER A 72 -6.32 -4.66 9.70
C SER A 72 -7.66 -4.03 9.32
N ALA A 73 -8.60 -4.01 10.25
CA ALA A 73 -9.85 -3.26 10.20
C ALA A 73 -9.61 -1.76 10.47
N GLY A 74 -10.65 -0.94 10.27
CA GLY A 74 -10.56 0.51 10.44
C GLY A 74 -10.70 0.99 11.89
N CYS A 75 -11.11 0.12 12.81
CA CYS A 75 -11.20 0.42 14.23
C CYS A 75 -11.05 -0.84 15.08
N ASP A 76 -10.71 -0.65 16.35
CA ASP A 76 -11.01 -1.62 17.39
C ASP A 76 -12.50 -1.50 17.74
N HIS A 77 -13.26 -2.54 17.44
CA HIS A 77 -14.72 -2.51 17.61
C HIS A 77 -15.19 -2.46 19.07
N GLU A 78 -14.34 -2.87 20.02
CA GLU A 78 -14.63 -2.78 21.44
C GLU A 78 -14.34 -1.38 22.02
N LYS A 79 -13.41 -0.63 21.39
CA LYS A 79 -12.91 0.69 21.85
C LYS A 79 -13.25 1.83 20.89
N MET A 80 -14.20 1.64 19.95
CA MET A 80 -14.54 2.63 18.95
C MET A 80 -14.98 3.99 19.54
N ASP A 81 -15.76 3.95 20.62
CA ASP A 81 -16.20 5.18 21.30
C ASP A 81 -15.02 5.95 21.90
N GLU A 82 -14.03 5.23 22.46
CA GLU A 82 -12.82 5.82 23.02
C GLU A 82 -11.89 6.38 21.94
N MET A 83 -11.90 5.78 20.74
CA MET A 83 -11.22 6.33 19.56
C MET A 83 -11.87 7.63 19.05
N GLY A 84 -13.13 7.89 19.42
CA GLY A 84 -13.86 9.11 19.04
C GLY A 84 -14.07 9.23 17.53
N ILE A 85 -14.34 8.11 16.86
CA ILE A 85 -14.58 8.06 15.41
C ILE A 85 -15.89 8.76 15.09
N ASP A 86 -15.81 9.89 14.38
CA ASP A 86 -16.96 10.66 13.92
C ASP A 86 -17.24 10.36 12.43
N TYR A 87 -17.77 9.16 12.20
CA TYR A 87 -18.16 8.70 10.87
C TYR A 87 -19.49 7.94 10.98
N PRO A 88 -20.57 8.43 10.37
CA PRO A 88 -21.89 7.79 10.46
C PRO A 88 -21.85 6.33 9.98
N ASP A 89 -22.50 5.46 10.72
CA ASP A 89 -22.65 4.02 10.42
C ASP A 89 -21.33 3.27 10.19
N PHE A 90 -20.19 3.82 10.67
CA PHE A 90 -18.87 3.24 10.43
C PHE A 90 -18.76 1.81 10.93
N LEU A 91 -19.19 1.56 12.16
CA LEU A 91 -19.09 0.24 12.78
C LEU A 91 -19.93 -0.81 12.05
N GLU A 92 -21.16 -0.44 11.63
CA GLU A 92 -22.03 -1.32 10.84
C GLU A 92 -21.37 -1.68 9.50
N GLN A 93 -20.85 -0.67 8.79
CA GLN A 93 -20.15 -0.87 7.53
C GLN A 93 -18.88 -1.69 7.69
N GLN A 94 -18.14 -1.50 8.79
CA GLN A 94 -16.94 -2.26 9.10
C GLN A 94 -17.26 -3.74 9.36
N PHE A 95 -18.32 -4.02 10.11
CA PHE A 95 -18.79 -5.38 10.34
C PHE A 95 -19.28 -6.06 9.06
N GLU A 96 -19.99 -5.37 8.18
CA GLU A 96 -20.40 -5.92 6.88
C GLU A 96 -19.20 -6.39 6.05
N ILE A 97 -18.13 -5.59 6.01
CA ILE A 97 -16.92 -5.95 5.26
C ILE A 97 -16.27 -7.21 5.85
N VAL A 98 -16.02 -7.23 7.16
CA VAL A 98 -15.36 -8.37 7.83
C VAL A 98 -16.22 -9.63 7.72
N HIS A 99 -17.54 -9.50 7.89
CA HIS A 99 -18.49 -10.60 7.75
C HIS A 99 -18.48 -11.19 6.34
N SER A 100 -18.53 -10.34 5.30
CA SER A 100 -18.50 -10.81 3.91
C SER A 100 -17.20 -11.56 3.57
N TYR A 101 -16.06 -11.11 4.08
CA TYR A 101 -14.80 -11.86 3.96
C TYR A 101 -14.86 -13.21 4.69
N SER A 102 -15.47 -13.24 5.89
CA SER A 102 -15.62 -14.49 6.65
C SER A 102 -16.55 -15.49 5.94
N GLU A 103 -17.61 -15.04 5.27
CA GLU A 103 -18.49 -15.87 4.45
C GLU A 103 -17.74 -16.51 3.26
N LEU A 104 -16.72 -15.85 2.72
CA LEU A 104 -15.81 -16.40 1.72
C LEU A 104 -14.82 -17.42 2.32
N GLY A 105 -14.84 -17.67 3.63
CA GLY A 105 -13.94 -18.59 4.32
C GLY A 105 -12.58 -18.00 4.66
N ILE A 106 -12.44 -16.66 4.66
CA ILE A 106 -11.21 -15.97 5.02
C ILE A 106 -11.17 -15.79 6.53
N GLU A 107 -10.04 -16.12 7.15
CA GLU A 107 -9.82 -15.94 8.59
C GLU A 107 -9.62 -14.45 8.90
N ALA A 108 -10.48 -13.90 9.77
CA ALA A 108 -10.42 -12.50 10.18
C ALA A 108 -9.30 -12.28 11.23
N THR A 109 -8.06 -12.48 10.81
CA THR A 109 -6.87 -12.25 11.66
C THR A 109 -6.62 -10.77 11.96
N LEU A 110 -7.16 -9.88 11.13
CA LEU A 110 -7.12 -8.42 11.24
C LEU A 110 -5.73 -7.85 11.56
N SER A 111 -4.71 -8.46 10.95
CA SER A 111 -3.31 -8.13 11.20
C SER A 111 -2.57 -7.70 9.95
N CYS A 112 -1.88 -6.56 10.01
CA CYS A 112 -0.94 -6.13 8.95
C CYS A 112 0.47 -6.73 9.11
N THR A 113 0.67 -7.60 10.11
CA THR A 113 1.92 -8.34 10.35
C THR A 113 1.67 -9.86 10.36
N PRO A 114 1.14 -10.45 9.26
CA PRO A 114 0.81 -11.88 9.20
C PRO A 114 2.03 -12.78 9.39
N TYR A 115 3.24 -12.26 9.23
CA TYR A 115 4.51 -12.94 9.47
C TYR A 115 4.90 -13.03 10.97
N ASP A 116 4.18 -12.35 11.86
CA ASP A 116 4.48 -12.34 13.29
C ASP A 116 3.82 -13.53 13.99
N ARG A 117 4.60 -14.26 14.77
CA ARG A 117 4.17 -15.29 15.74
C ARG A 117 3.16 -16.32 15.23
N GLY A 118 3.25 -16.71 13.96
CA GLY A 118 2.42 -17.78 13.41
C GLY A 118 0.99 -17.35 13.06
N VAL A 119 0.75 -16.07 12.86
CA VAL A 119 -0.53 -15.56 12.33
C VAL A 119 -0.82 -16.16 10.95
N ALA A 120 0.19 -16.25 10.08
CA ALA A 120 0.11 -16.98 8.81
C ALA A 120 1.36 -17.83 8.57
N PRO A 121 1.31 -18.87 7.71
CA PRO A 121 2.50 -19.57 7.26
C PRO A 121 3.46 -18.63 6.52
N VAL A 122 4.76 -18.76 6.81
CA VAL A 122 5.84 -17.92 6.25
C VAL A 122 6.84 -18.73 5.42
N ASP A 123 6.36 -19.75 4.72
CA ASP A 123 7.12 -20.62 3.83
C ASP A 123 6.33 -20.90 2.54
N GLY A 124 7.01 -21.35 1.50
CA GLY A 124 6.43 -21.71 0.21
C GLY A 124 6.08 -20.50 -0.68
N ILE A 125 5.07 -20.68 -1.50
CA ILE A 125 4.57 -19.64 -2.43
C ILE A 125 3.33 -19.00 -1.83
N GLY A 126 3.39 -17.68 -1.60
CA GLY A 126 2.28 -16.89 -1.09
C GLY A 126 1.70 -15.93 -2.13
N SER A 127 0.53 -15.36 -1.78
CA SER A 127 -0.08 -14.24 -2.51
C SER A 127 -0.55 -13.19 -1.51
N TRP A 128 0.35 -12.25 -1.20
CA TRP A 128 0.15 -11.29 -0.12
C TRP A 128 -0.03 -9.86 -0.63
N ALA A 129 -1.03 -9.17 -0.11
CA ALA A 129 -1.41 -7.82 -0.52
C ALA A 129 -1.01 -6.71 0.47
N GLU A 130 -0.42 -7.02 1.62
CA GLU A 130 0.10 -6.00 2.54
C GLU A 130 1.57 -5.70 2.25
N SER A 131 1.87 -4.43 1.89
CA SER A 131 3.18 -4.04 1.37
C SER A 131 4.36 -4.35 2.31
N ASN A 132 4.21 -4.05 3.61
CA ASN A 132 5.25 -4.37 4.59
C ASN A 132 5.42 -5.88 4.75
N ALA A 133 4.33 -6.63 4.74
CA ALA A 133 4.35 -8.07 4.92
C ALA A 133 5.04 -8.77 3.75
N VAL A 134 4.80 -8.29 2.53
CA VAL A 134 5.51 -8.74 1.32
C VAL A 134 7.00 -8.52 1.46
N CYS A 135 7.42 -7.29 1.77
CA CYS A 135 8.83 -6.96 1.86
C CYS A 135 9.53 -7.73 3.00
N PHE A 136 8.92 -7.81 4.18
CA PHE A 136 9.47 -8.56 5.32
C PHE A 136 9.63 -10.04 5.00
N SER A 137 8.57 -10.67 4.48
CA SER A 137 8.58 -12.13 4.24
C SER A 137 9.57 -12.52 3.16
N ASN A 138 9.58 -11.83 2.03
CA ASN A 138 10.57 -12.08 0.97
C ASN A 138 12.02 -11.86 1.46
N SER A 139 12.24 -10.93 2.40
CA SER A 139 13.59 -10.59 2.89
C SER A 139 14.10 -11.53 3.99
N TYR A 140 13.20 -12.07 4.85
CA TYR A 140 13.62 -12.70 6.11
C TYR A 140 12.96 -14.03 6.42
N THR A 141 12.11 -14.55 5.54
CA THR A 141 11.45 -15.85 5.70
C THR A 141 11.64 -16.71 4.44
N SER A 142 11.06 -17.91 4.44
CA SER A 142 11.07 -18.79 3.27
C SER A 142 9.85 -18.59 2.36
N LEU A 143 8.95 -17.67 2.68
CA LEU A 143 7.81 -17.33 1.85
C LEU A 143 8.24 -16.41 0.69
N ILE A 144 7.81 -16.74 -0.51
CA ILE A 144 7.98 -15.91 -1.71
C ILE A 144 6.62 -15.45 -2.21
N THR A 145 6.45 -14.15 -2.35
CA THR A 145 5.21 -13.54 -2.83
C THR A 145 5.50 -12.32 -3.70
N ASN A 146 4.72 -12.10 -4.75
CA ASN A 146 4.68 -10.80 -5.42
C ASN A 146 3.98 -9.78 -4.51
N ARG A 147 4.16 -8.48 -4.84
CA ARG A 147 3.39 -7.41 -4.21
C ARG A 147 2.01 -7.36 -4.88
N GLU A 148 1.06 -8.08 -4.29
CA GLU A 148 -0.30 -8.17 -4.81
C GLU A 148 -1.15 -6.96 -4.39
N SER A 149 -2.23 -6.71 -5.14
CA SER A 149 -3.33 -5.88 -4.66
C SER A 149 -4.33 -6.71 -3.86
N GLY A 150 -5.20 -6.06 -3.09
CA GLY A 150 -6.26 -6.76 -2.35
C GLY A 150 -7.14 -7.63 -3.27
N LEU A 151 -7.43 -7.17 -4.49
CA LEU A 151 -8.22 -7.92 -5.47
C LEU A 151 -7.45 -9.07 -6.11
N SER A 152 -6.18 -8.89 -6.44
CA SER A 152 -5.38 -9.99 -7.02
C SER A 152 -5.09 -11.08 -6.00
N ALA A 153 -4.80 -10.72 -4.74
CA ALA A 153 -4.66 -11.68 -3.65
C ALA A 153 -5.97 -12.45 -3.37
N LEU A 154 -7.10 -11.76 -3.38
CA LEU A 154 -8.42 -12.41 -3.24
C LEU A 154 -8.72 -13.38 -4.39
N ALA A 155 -8.43 -12.98 -5.63
CA ALA A 155 -8.59 -13.87 -6.78
C ALA A 155 -7.70 -15.11 -6.68
N THR A 156 -6.46 -14.94 -6.25
CA THR A 156 -5.54 -16.05 -5.96
C THR A 156 -6.06 -16.93 -4.82
N ALA A 157 -6.57 -16.35 -3.74
CA ALA A 157 -7.16 -17.10 -2.63
C ALA A 157 -8.35 -17.97 -3.07
N LEU A 158 -9.23 -17.42 -3.91
CA LEU A 158 -10.40 -18.11 -4.46
C LEU A 158 -10.03 -19.25 -5.45
N THR A 159 -8.94 -19.10 -6.18
CA THR A 159 -8.51 -20.06 -7.21
C THR A 159 -7.44 -21.04 -6.73
N GLY A 160 -6.57 -20.65 -5.83
CA GLY A 160 -5.35 -21.36 -5.44
C GLY A 160 -4.19 -21.18 -6.42
N TRP A 161 -4.30 -20.28 -7.40
CA TRP A 161 -3.33 -20.11 -8.49
C TRP A 161 -2.95 -18.65 -8.69
N ALA A 162 -1.67 -18.39 -8.95
CA ALA A 162 -1.13 -17.08 -9.35
C ALA A 162 -0.32 -17.20 -10.65
N PRO A 163 -0.17 -16.11 -11.42
CA PRO A 163 0.75 -16.07 -12.54
C PRO A 163 2.20 -16.33 -12.07
N LYS A 164 2.95 -17.13 -12.83
CA LYS A 164 4.39 -17.33 -12.59
C LYS A 164 5.17 -16.17 -13.20
N TRP A 165 5.28 -15.09 -12.47
CA TRP A 165 6.01 -13.88 -12.88
C TRP A 165 6.63 -13.18 -11.66
N GLY A 166 7.36 -12.08 -11.87
CA GLY A 166 7.94 -11.29 -10.79
C GLY A 166 8.81 -12.13 -9.87
N LEU A 167 8.60 -12.05 -8.57
CA LEU A 167 9.39 -12.76 -7.56
C LEU A 167 9.19 -14.27 -7.56
N HIS A 168 8.12 -14.80 -8.15
CA HIS A 168 7.96 -16.23 -8.34
C HIS A 168 9.00 -16.84 -9.31
N ILE A 169 9.75 -16.00 -10.03
CA ILE A 169 10.89 -16.39 -10.88
C ILE A 169 12.17 -16.08 -10.11
N GLU A 170 12.93 -17.12 -9.77
CA GLU A 170 14.13 -16.99 -8.92
C GLU A 170 15.15 -15.96 -9.46
N GLY A 171 15.40 -15.94 -10.77
CA GLY A 171 16.32 -14.98 -11.38
C GLY A 171 15.93 -13.51 -11.21
N ASN A 172 14.66 -13.22 -11.02
CA ASN A 172 14.15 -11.87 -10.82
C ASN A 172 14.42 -11.32 -9.41
N ARG A 173 14.85 -12.16 -8.48
CA ARG A 173 15.19 -11.78 -7.11
C ARG A 173 16.64 -11.34 -6.93
N SER A 174 17.41 -11.27 -8.00
CA SER A 174 18.79 -10.78 -7.95
C SER A 174 18.83 -9.30 -7.59
N PRO A 175 19.70 -8.87 -6.64
CA PRO A 175 19.83 -7.47 -6.30
C PRO A 175 20.41 -6.66 -7.45
N ASN A 176 19.82 -5.49 -7.71
CA ASN A 176 20.27 -4.61 -8.79
C ASN A 176 20.93 -3.31 -8.28
N ILE A 177 20.83 -3.00 -6.98
CA ILE A 177 21.38 -1.78 -6.39
C ILE A 177 22.14 -2.13 -5.13
N LEU A 178 23.33 -1.52 -4.94
CA LEU A 178 24.11 -1.62 -3.72
C LEU A 178 23.85 -0.40 -2.82
N VAL A 179 23.50 -0.65 -1.57
CA VAL A 179 23.33 0.37 -0.53
C VAL A 179 24.35 0.15 0.58
N THR A 180 25.28 1.08 0.75
CA THR A 180 26.30 1.02 1.80
C THR A 180 25.91 1.89 2.98
N ILE A 181 25.97 1.36 4.20
CA ILE A 181 25.66 2.09 5.43
C ILE A 181 26.95 2.49 6.13
N GLU A 182 27.14 3.81 6.32
CA GLU A 182 28.32 4.41 6.95
C GLU A 182 27.97 5.13 8.26
N CYS A 183 26.94 4.67 8.97
CA CYS A 183 26.60 5.22 10.29
C CYS A 183 26.10 4.14 11.24
N GLU A 184 26.18 4.43 12.53
CA GLU A 184 25.59 3.62 13.58
C GLU A 184 24.07 3.79 13.59
N MET A 185 23.35 2.69 13.74
CA MET A 185 21.89 2.60 13.79
C MET A 185 21.50 2.12 15.18
N LEU A 186 20.85 2.98 15.97
CA LEU A 186 20.70 2.77 17.42
C LEU A 186 19.34 2.17 17.81
N ASP A 187 18.27 2.56 17.12
CA ASP A 187 16.91 2.15 17.47
C ASP A 187 16.04 1.86 16.23
N THR A 188 14.80 1.45 16.47
CA THR A 188 13.84 1.09 15.39
C THR A 188 13.49 2.27 14.49
N ALA A 189 13.49 3.50 15.01
CA ALA A 189 13.19 4.68 14.20
C ALA A 189 14.32 4.96 13.19
N ASP A 190 15.60 4.75 13.57
CA ASP A 190 16.73 4.84 12.64
C ASP A 190 16.58 3.89 11.45
N TRP A 191 16.16 2.65 11.72
CA TRP A 191 15.91 1.63 10.68
C TRP A 191 14.70 2.00 9.81
N SER A 192 13.70 2.65 10.39
CA SER A 192 12.57 3.20 9.64
C SER A 192 13.00 4.33 8.72
N VAL A 193 13.86 5.25 9.22
CA VAL A 193 14.47 6.34 8.42
C VAL A 193 15.30 5.77 7.26
N LEU A 194 16.10 4.75 7.50
CA LEU A 194 16.88 4.09 6.46
C LEU A 194 15.99 3.52 5.36
N GLY A 195 14.91 2.82 5.70
CA GLY A 195 13.97 2.26 4.74
C GLY A 195 13.30 3.33 3.86
N ASP A 196 12.85 4.43 4.46
CA ASP A 196 12.30 5.59 3.77
C ASP A 196 13.32 6.24 2.82
N TRP A 197 14.55 6.44 3.31
CA TRP A 197 15.63 7.02 2.51
C TRP A 197 15.98 6.13 1.31
N ILE A 198 16.14 4.82 1.52
CA ILE A 198 16.40 3.85 0.43
C ILE A 198 15.29 3.95 -0.62
N GLY A 199 14.03 3.88 -0.21
CA GLY A 199 12.91 3.98 -1.14
C GLY A 199 12.92 5.27 -1.96
N LYS A 200 13.16 6.41 -1.33
CA LYS A 200 13.25 7.72 -1.99
C LYS A 200 14.41 7.82 -2.97
N GLN A 201 15.57 7.26 -2.65
CA GLN A 201 16.74 7.30 -3.53
C GLN A 201 16.58 6.38 -4.74
N ILE A 202 15.99 5.20 -4.56
CA ILE A 202 15.88 4.18 -5.60
C ILE A 202 14.78 4.51 -6.61
N MET A 203 13.65 4.98 -6.15
CA MET A 203 12.58 5.43 -7.03
C MET A 203 12.86 6.84 -7.53
N PRO A 204 12.78 7.15 -8.81
CA PRO A 204 12.29 6.39 -9.97
C PRO A 204 13.38 5.75 -10.84
N THR A 205 14.63 5.78 -10.45
CA THR A 205 15.77 5.56 -11.35
C THR A 205 15.98 4.07 -11.64
N TRP A 206 15.70 3.21 -10.66
CA TRP A 206 16.00 1.77 -10.73
C TRP A 206 14.76 0.89 -10.46
N ASP A 207 13.59 1.36 -10.86
CA ASP A 207 12.35 0.60 -10.72
C ASP A 207 12.32 -0.57 -11.72
N LEU A 208 12.04 -1.77 -11.22
CA LEU A 208 11.80 -2.96 -12.03
C LEU A 208 10.28 -3.21 -12.13
N PRO A 209 9.79 -3.97 -13.12
CA PRO A 209 8.38 -4.28 -13.23
C PRO A 209 7.77 -4.92 -11.97
N TRP A 210 8.58 -5.63 -11.19
CA TRP A 210 8.20 -6.25 -9.91
C TRP A 210 8.72 -5.50 -8.68
N GLY A 211 9.35 -4.35 -8.84
CA GLY A 211 9.92 -3.47 -7.82
C GLY A 211 11.44 -3.59 -7.66
N PRO A 212 12.07 -2.56 -7.07
CA PRO A 212 13.52 -2.51 -6.90
C PRO A 212 14.03 -3.55 -5.90
N MET A 213 15.27 -4.06 -6.12
CA MET A 213 15.93 -5.11 -5.34
C MET A 213 17.25 -4.61 -4.72
N PRO A 214 17.23 -3.81 -3.66
CA PRO A 214 18.46 -3.32 -3.04
C PRO A 214 19.17 -4.40 -2.22
N ARG A 215 20.50 -4.39 -2.27
CA ARG A 215 21.39 -5.10 -1.34
C ARG A 215 22.01 -4.11 -0.38
N ILE A 216 21.84 -4.33 0.91
CA ILE A 216 22.30 -3.45 1.98
C ILE A 216 23.49 -4.09 2.68
N VAL A 217 24.59 -3.34 2.77
CA VAL A 217 25.83 -3.75 3.45
C VAL A 217 26.19 -2.75 4.55
N GLY A 218 26.88 -3.21 5.59
CA GLY A 218 27.34 -2.34 6.70
C GLY A 218 26.36 -2.23 7.88
N LEU A 219 25.24 -2.97 7.86
CA LEU A 219 24.34 -3.02 9.02
C LEU A 219 24.82 -4.01 10.07
N PRO A 220 24.63 -3.72 11.37
CA PRO A 220 24.87 -4.67 12.45
C PRO A 220 23.77 -5.76 12.47
N SER A 221 23.86 -6.69 13.44
CA SER A 221 22.77 -7.60 13.72
C SER A 221 21.49 -6.82 14.06
N ALA A 222 20.34 -7.27 13.55
CA ALA A 222 19.05 -6.60 13.71
C ALA A 222 18.07 -7.41 14.55
N SER A 223 17.35 -6.73 15.43
CA SER A 223 16.18 -7.32 16.09
C SER A 223 15.04 -7.55 15.09
N PHE A 224 13.98 -8.23 15.53
CA PHE A 224 12.76 -8.37 14.74
C PHE A 224 12.14 -7.00 14.41
N GLU A 225 12.09 -6.10 15.39
CA GLU A 225 11.52 -4.77 15.28
C GLU A 225 12.30 -3.89 14.29
N MET A 226 13.63 -3.93 14.33
CA MET A 226 14.50 -3.21 13.39
C MET A 226 14.27 -3.67 11.95
N ARG A 227 14.22 -5.01 11.72
CA ARG A 227 13.92 -5.58 10.40
C ARG A 227 12.53 -5.18 9.91
N LYS A 228 11.52 -5.21 10.80
CA LYS A 228 10.16 -4.78 10.54
C LYS A 228 10.11 -3.29 10.13
N ALA A 229 10.77 -2.41 10.86
CA ALA A 229 10.80 -0.98 10.58
C ALA A 229 11.45 -0.66 9.22
N LEU A 230 12.59 -1.28 8.90
CA LEU A 230 13.29 -1.12 7.64
C LEU A 230 12.41 -1.51 6.44
N THR A 231 11.88 -2.73 6.47
CA THR A 231 11.08 -3.26 5.34
C THR A 231 9.76 -2.52 5.18
N ALA A 232 9.12 -2.10 6.28
CA ALA A 232 7.88 -1.34 6.23
C ALA A 232 8.03 -0.02 5.49
N SER A 233 9.09 0.74 5.80
CA SER A 233 9.32 2.05 5.21
C SER A 233 9.81 1.95 3.75
N ALA A 234 10.68 0.98 3.43
CA ALA A 234 11.11 0.73 2.05
C ALA A 234 9.93 0.30 1.15
N ALA A 235 8.99 -0.46 1.69
CA ALA A 235 7.81 -0.93 0.95
C ALA A 235 6.85 0.20 0.53
N ASN A 236 6.87 1.38 1.18
CA ASN A 236 6.10 2.56 0.77
C ASN A 236 6.43 2.96 -0.68
N TYR A 237 7.66 2.72 -1.10
CA TYR A 237 8.20 3.06 -2.42
C TYR A 237 8.26 1.87 -3.37
N GLY A 238 7.58 0.79 -3.04
CA GLY A 238 7.43 -0.36 -3.93
C GLY A 238 8.50 -1.45 -3.78
N CYS A 239 9.45 -1.34 -2.84
CA CYS A 239 10.44 -2.40 -2.59
C CYS A 239 9.73 -3.69 -2.12
N PRO A 240 9.75 -4.77 -2.90
CA PRO A 240 9.10 -6.01 -2.51
C PRO A 240 10.03 -6.95 -1.71
N MET A 241 11.32 -6.66 -1.69
CA MET A 241 12.36 -7.44 -1.04
C MET A 241 13.62 -6.60 -0.82
N LEU A 242 14.33 -6.85 0.27
CA LEU A 242 15.65 -6.30 0.58
C LEU A 242 16.63 -7.46 0.85
N TRP A 243 17.81 -7.37 0.27
CA TRP A 243 18.93 -8.25 0.59
C TRP A 243 19.83 -7.56 1.63
N VAL A 244 19.84 -8.04 2.87
CA VAL A 244 20.64 -7.45 3.96
C VAL A 244 21.77 -8.40 4.32
N ASP A 245 23.01 -7.99 4.07
CA ASP A 245 24.19 -8.83 4.31
C ASP A 245 24.28 -9.29 5.77
N GLY A 246 24.50 -10.59 5.94
CA GLY A 246 24.58 -11.21 7.26
C GLY A 246 23.23 -11.42 7.97
N ILE A 247 22.12 -10.99 7.37
CA ILE A 247 20.76 -11.13 7.93
C ILE A 247 19.84 -11.91 6.99
N THR A 248 19.75 -11.52 5.71
CA THR A 248 19.00 -12.28 4.72
C THR A 248 19.79 -13.54 4.33
N ALA A 249 19.12 -14.69 4.42
CA ALA A 249 19.73 -15.95 4.00
C ALA A 249 19.93 -16.02 2.48
N ASP A 250 20.96 -16.75 2.04
CA ASP A 250 21.18 -17.14 0.65
C ASP A 250 21.19 -15.99 -0.37
N ALA A 251 21.72 -14.81 0.02
CA ALA A 251 21.86 -13.69 -0.90
C ALA A 251 22.71 -14.09 -2.12
N PRO A 252 22.21 -13.89 -3.36
CA PRO A 252 22.93 -14.30 -4.55
C PRO A 252 24.23 -13.51 -4.72
N GLU A 253 25.26 -14.14 -5.29
CA GLU A 253 26.46 -13.43 -5.70
C GLU A 253 26.15 -12.53 -6.91
N VAL A 254 26.51 -11.26 -6.80
CA VAL A 254 26.34 -10.26 -7.86
C VAL A 254 27.68 -9.62 -8.15
N TYR A 255 28.07 -9.59 -9.42
CA TYR A 255 29.36 -9.07 -9.88
C TYR A 255 29.33 -7.57 -10.25
N SER A 256 28.14 -7.03 -10.51
CA SER A 256 27.95 -5.60 -10.82
C SER A 256 26.53 -5.17 -10.46
N TYR A 257 26.39 -3.94 -10.01
CA TYR A 257 25.12 -3.30 -9.71
C TYR A 257 24.82 -2.23 -10.76
N GLU A 258 23.53 -1.96 -10.99
CA GLU A 258 23.06 -0.86 -11.84
C GLU A 258 23.31 0.50 -11.19
N GLY A 259 23.30 0.54 -9.85
CA GLY A 259 23.57 1.72 -9.06
C GLY A 259 24.16 1.39 -7.69
N GLU A 260 24.88 2.38 -7.15
CA GLU A 260 25.47 2.32 -5.81
C GLU A 260 25.15 3.62 -5.08
N ILE A 261 24.61 3.51 -3.86
CA ILE A 261 24.29 4.65 -3.00
C ILE A 261 24.82 4.42 -1.59
N THR A 262 25.11 5.50 -0.87
CA THR A 262 25.66 5.43 0.48
C THR A 262 24.81 6.25 1.44
N PHE A 263 24.37 5.63 2.54
CA PHE A 263 23.65 6.26 3.63
C PHE A 263 24.62 6.66 4.74
N THR A 264 24.61 7.92 5.10
CA THR A 264 25.55 8.51 6.07
C THR A 264 24.84 9.04 7.31
N LYS A 265 25.62 9.37 8.34
CA LYS A 265 25.09 10.06 9.53
C LYS A 265 24.48 11.43 9.20
N ALA A 266 24.90 12.07 8.11
CA ALA A 266 24.33 13.34 7.67
C ALA A 266 22.90 13.12 7.15
N ASP A 267 22.68 12.08 6.33
CA ASP A 267 21.36 11.71 5.80
C ASP A 267 20.38 11.38 6.92
N LEU A 268 20.80 10.56 7.90
CA LEU A 268 20.00 10.24 9.08
C LEU A 268 19.56 11.49 9.86
N ARG A 269 20.52 12.40 10.13
CA ARG A 269 20.25 13.63 10.87
C ARG A 269 19.37 14.61 10.10
N GLU A 270 19.56 14.70 8.79
CA GLU A 270 18.75 15.55 7.93
C GLU A 270 17.29 15.09 7.95
N ARG A 271 17.07 13.78 7.82
CA ARG A 271 15.72 13.24 7.84
C ARG A 271 15.01 13.46 9.17
N TYR A 272 15.69 13.26 10.30
CA TYR A 272 15.12 13.61 11.60
C TYR A 272 14.83 15.11 11.75
N ARG A 273 15.69 15.99 11.21
CA ARG A 273 15.45 17.43 11.25
C ARG A 273 14.21 17.85 10.45
N GLU A 274 13.96 17.21 9.32
CA GLU A 274 12.76 17.44 8.51
C GLU A 274 11.50 17.03 9.25
N LEU A 275 11.54 15.89 9.95
CA LEU A 275 10.40 15.23 10.56
C LEU A 275 10.25 15.47 12.07
N ALA A 276 11.18 16.21 12.68
CA ALA A 276 11.13 16.52 14.11
C ALA A 276 9.79 17.16 14.50
N PRO A 277 9.22 16.78 15.66
CA PRO A 277 7.98 17.38 16.12
C PRO A 277 8.15 18.88 16.34
N ARG A 278 7.24 19.66 15.75
CA ARG A 278 7.15 21.12 15.90
C ARG A 278 5.70 21.49 16.14
N GLY A 279 5.47 22.53 16.92
CA GLY A 279 4.13 22.87 17.35
C GLY A 279 3.57 21.88 18.37
N LYS A 280 2.26 21.93 18.58
CA LYS A 280 1.58 21.02 19.49
C LYS A 280 1.35 19.65 18.83
N VAL A 281 1.78 18.59 19.49
CA VAL A 281 1.41 17.21 19.14
C VAL A 281 0.07 16.88 19.82
N ASP A 282 -0.95 16.54 19.05
CA ASP A 282 -2.28 16.23 19.59
C ASP A 282 -2.39 14.76 20.01
N LEU A 283 -1.72 13.86 19.29
CA LEU A 283 -1.78 12.41 19.54
C LEU A 283 -0.48 11.72 19.13
N VAL A 284 -0.03 10.82 19.97
CA VAL A 284 1.08 9.89 19.68
C VAL A 284 0.50 8.55 19.23
N VAL A 285 0.97 8.05 18.09
CA VAL A 285 0.52 6.77 17.51
C VAL A 285 1.71 5.84 17.29
N ILE A 286 1.70 4.67 17.93
CA ILE A 286 2.73 3.63 17.83
C ILE A 286 2.10 2.36 17.28
N GLY A 287 2.79 1.65 16.41
CA GLY A 287 2.31 0.39 15.85
C GLY A 287 1.92 0.48 14.37
N CYS A 288 2.83 1.00 13.55
CA CYS A 288 2.75 0.92 12.10
C CYS A 288 4.10 0.41 11.51
N PRO A 289 4.13 -0.87 11.05
CA PRO A 289 3.09 -1.92 11.18
C PRO A 289 2.74 -2.22 12.63
N GLN A 290 1.60 -2.88 12.85
CA GLN A 290 1.11 -3.23 14.19
C GLN A 290 2.23 -3.64 15.14
N ALA A 291 2.18 -3.11 16.36
CA ALA A 291 3.25 -3.27 17.34
C ALA A 291 3.51 -4.73 17.69
N SER A 292 4.77 -5.10 17.73
CA SER A 292 5.21 -6.36 18.31
C SER A 292 5.09 -6.34 19.84
N VAL A 293 5.17 -7.51 20.44
CA VAL A 293 5.30 -7.61 21.92
C VAL A 293 6.54 -6.87 22.42
N GLY A 294 7.63 -6.84 21.63
CA GLY A 294 8.86 -6.09 21.95
C GLY A 294 8.62 -4.59 22.02
N GLU A 295 7.99 -4.01 20.99
CA GLU A 295 7.65 -2.58 20.95
C GLU A 295 6.66 -2.18 22.05
N ALA A 296 5.68 -3.03 22.35
CA ALA A 296 4.74 -2.79 23.45
C ALA A 296 5.46 -2.75 24.80
N ARG A 297 6.40 -3.66 25.05
CA ARG A 297 7.21 -3.68 26.27
C ARG A 297 8.16 -2.50 26.37
N GLU A 298 8.78 -2.08 25.25
CA GLU A 298 9.61 -0.88 25.20
C GLU A 298 8.78 0.37 25.52
N THR A 299 7.60 0.50 24.91
CA THR A 299 6.65 1.57 25.20
C THR A 299 6.23 1.58 26.67
N ALA A 300 5.87 0.42 27.22
CA ALA A 300 5.49 0.29 28.62
C ALA A 300 6.65 0.63 29.59
N ALA A 301 7.88 0.28 29.26
CA ALA A 301 9.06 0.65 30.06
C ALA A 301 9.27 2.18 30.07
N ALA A 302 9.13 2.84 28.91
CA ALA A 302 9.22 4.30 28.82
C ALA A 302 8.06 4.98 29.60
N VAL A 303 6.85 4.48 29.48
CA VAL A 303 5.66 4.93 30.21
C VAL A 303 5.87 4.80 31.73
N ARG A 304 6.32 3.65 32.20
CA ARG A 304 6.58 3.40 33.64
C ARG A 304 7.58 4.39 34.21
N ALA A 305 8.66 4.68 33.46
CA ALA A 305 9.67 5.65 33.90
C ALA A 305 9.08 7.06 34.14
N ARG A 306 8.07 7.47 33.36
CA ARG A 306 7.36 8.74 33.55
C ARG A 306 6.37 8.68 34.71
N MET A 307 5.64 7.57 34.87
CA MET A 307 4.74 7.35 36.00
C MET A 307 5.46 7.39 37.34
N GLU A 308 6.68 6.87 37.43
CA GLU A 308 7.53 6.93 38.64
C GLU A 308 7.89 8.37 39.04
N LEU A 309 7.82 9.33 38.11
CA LEU A 309 7.96 10.76 38.37
C LEU A 309 6.62 11.42 38.80
N GLY A 310 5.54 10.66 38.87
CA GLY A 310 4.19 11.14 39.21
C GLY A 310 3.45 11.78 38.07
N GLU A 311 3.88 11.55 36.82
CA GLU A 311 3.23 12.06 35.63
C GLU A 311 2.13 11.12 35.15
N VAL A 312 1.13 11.65 34.42
CA VAL A 312 0.01 10.91 33.83
C VAL A 312 -0.26 11.38 32.41
N ILE A 313 -0.71 10.47 31.55
CA ILE A 313 -1.15 10.82 30.19
C ILE A 313 -2.55 11.42 30.27
N SER A 314 -2.74 12.63 29.75
CA SER A 314 -4.05 13.25 29.64
C SER A 314 -4.74 12.91 28.33
N ASP A 315 -6.08 12.82 28.36
CA ASP A 315 -6.91 12.71 27.15
C ASP A 315 -6.58 11.56 26.19
N ASN A 316 -6.10 10.43 26.68
CA ASN A 316 -5.71 9.25 25.89
C ASN A 316 -4.74 9.63 24.73
N ARG A 317 -3.77 10.47 24.99
CA ARG A 317 -2.84 11.01 23.96
C ARG A 317 -1.81 9.99 23.44
N LEU A 318 -1.79 8.76 23.93
CA LEU A 318 -0.96 7.66 23.44
C LEU A 318 -1.84 6.52 22.97
N TRP A 319 -1.79 6.22 21.67
CA TRP A 319 -2.44 5.05 21.10
C TRP A 319 -1.41 4.03 20.63
N LEU A 320 -1.55 2.79 21.07
CA LEU A 320 -0.75 1.66 20.64
C LEU A 320 -1.62 0.69 19.84
N PHE A 321 -1.24 0.45 18.58
CA PHE A 321 -1.98 -0.43 17.66
C PHE A 321 -1.29 -1.78 17.54
N MET A 322 -2.02 -2.88 17.69
CA MET A 322 -1.46 -4.23 17.59
C MET A 322 -2.50 -5.25 17.12
N SER A 323 -2.06 -6.46 16.79
CA SER A 323 -2.97 -7.57 16.52
C SER A 323 -3.60 -8.10 17.81
N ALA A 324 -4.80 -8.70 17.73
CA ALA A 324 -5.42 -9.37 18.88
C ALA A 324 -4.48 -10.42 19.50
N HIS A 325 -3.72 -11.15 18.67
CA HIS A 325 -2.76 -12.13 19.14
C HIS A 325 -1.68 -11.52 20.05
N ASN A 326 -1.06 -10.41 19.63
CA ASN A 326 -0.05 -9.72 20.42
C ASN A 326 -0.66 -9.04 21.66
N TYR A 327 -1.89 -8.53 21.55
CA TYR A 327 -2.64 -7.95 22.66
C TYR A 327 -2.86 -8.98 23.79
N GLU A 328 -3.26 -10.20 23.45
CA GLU A 328 -3.42 -11.28 24.44
C GLU A 328 -2.09 -11.61 25.14
N LEU A 329 -0.97 -11.61 24.42
CA LEU A 329 0.34 -11.90 25.00
C LEU A 329 0.76 -10.84 26.03
N ILE A 330 0.54 -9.54 25.72
CA ILE A 330 0.88 -8.47 26.68
C ILE A 330 -0.12 -8.35 27.83
N SER A 331 -1.34 -8.83 27.65
CA SER A 331 -2.31 -8.95 28.75
C SER A 331 -1.86 -9.98 29.79
N GLY A 332 -1.20 -11.05 29.33
CA GLY A 332 -0.75 -12.14 30.22
C GLY A 332 0.52 -11.83 31.01
N ASP A 333 1.29 -10.78 30.65
CA ASP A 333 2.57 -10.47 31.31
C ASP A 333 2.60 -9.15 32.08
N GLY A 334 1.46 -8.45 32.18
CA GLY A 334 1.30 -7.19 32.90
C GLY A 334 1.74 -5.94 32.10
N THR A 335 2.16 -6.08 30.85
CA THR A 335 2.53 -4.95 29.99
C THR A 335 1.30 -4.08 29.66
N LEU A 336 0.16 -4.71 29.39
CA LEU A 336 -1.11 -4.02 29.13
C LEU A 336 -1.54 -3.17 30.32
N ASP A 337 -1.48 -3.74 31.53
CA ASP A 337 -1.89 -3.05 32.77
C ASP A 337 -1.09 -1.74 32.96
N ILE A 338 0.21 -1.74 32.70
CA ILE A 338 1.06 -0.55 32.79
C ILE A 338 0.61 0.55 31.81
N LEU A 339 0.33 0.16 30.58
CA LEU A 339 -0.07 1.10 29.52
C LEU A 339 -1.45 1.72 29.82
N GLU A 340 -2.43 0.89 30.20
CA GLU A 340 -3.80 1.35 30.52
C GLU A 340 -3.85 2.15 31.83
N GLU A 341 -3.09 1.78 32.86
CA GLU A 341 -2.99 2.54 34.11
C GLU A 341 -2.42 3.95 33.88
N ALA A 342 -1.51 4.10 32.92
CA ALA A 342 -0.96 5.39 32.53
C ALA A 342 -1.94 6.26 31.70
N GLY A 343 -3.05 5.71 31.22
CA GLY A 343 -4.00 6.37 30.34
C GLY A 343 -3.68 6.24 28.83
N ALA A 344 -2.88 5.26 28.44
CA ALA A 344 -2.71 4.92 27.03
C ALA A 344 -3.89 4.09 26.51
N LEU A 345 -4.27 4.29 25.26
CA LEU A 345 -5.28 3.50 24.58
C LEU A 345 -4.60 2.40 23.76
N VAL A 346 -4.69 1.16 24.18
CA VAL A 346 -4.16 0.01 23.46
C VAL A 346 -5.27 -0.58 22.60
N LEU A 347 -5.06 -0.56 21.26
CA LEU A 347 -6.06 -0.92 20.25
C LEU A 347 -5.66 -2.21 19.55
N LYS A 348 -6.62 -3.13 19.40
CA LYS A 348 -6.42 -4.38 18.67
C LYS A 348 -7.09 -4.35 17.28
N ASP A 349 -6.54 -5.15 16.36
CA ASP A 349 -7.14 -5.45 15.06
C ASP A 349 -7.26 -4.28 14.09
N THR A 350 -6.69 -3.13 14.43
CA THR A 350 -6.64 -1.94 13.59
C THR A 350 -5.22 -1.40 13.48
N CYS A 351 -4.99 -0.40 12.64
CA CYS A 351 -3.68 0.24 12.51
C CYS A 351 -3.81 1.75 12.24
N PRO A 352 -2.76 2.55 12.50
CA PRO A 352 -2.82 4.00 12.34
C PRO A 352 -3.26 4.48 10.95
N GLU A 353 -2.86 3.79 9.88
CA GLU A 353 -3.13 4.23 8.49
C GLU A 353 -4.60 4.17 8.10
N VAL A 354 -5.32 3.17 8.60
CA VAL A 354 -6.69 2.84 8.17
C VAL A 354 -7.76 3.23 9.20
N THR A 355 -7.34 3.90 10.27
CA THR A 355 -8.23 4.49 11.29
C THR A 355 -8.70 5.86 10.83
N PRO A 356 -10.01 6.17 10.84
CA PRO A 356 -10.50 7.53 10.60
C PRO A 356 -10.33 8.37 11.86
N TYR A 357 -9.45 9.35 11.82
CA TYR A 357 -9.24 10.27 12.93
C TYR A 357 -10.24 11.42 12.93
N ASN A 358 -10.72 11.80 14.13
CA ASN A 358 -11.54 12.99 14.29
C ASN A 358 -10.71 14.26 14.06
N ARG A 359 -10.91 14.92 12.90
CA ARG A 359 -10.17 16.09 12.46
C ARG A 359 -10.44 17.35 13.28
N SER A 360 -11.50 17.37 14.10
CA SER A 360 -11.72 18.46 15.04
C SER A 360 -10.81 18.37 16.27
N LYS A 361 -10.27 17.18 16.56
CA LYS A 361 -9.44 16.90 17.73
C LYS A 361 -7.95 16.69 17.37
N TYR A 362 -7.67 15.98 16.27
CA TYR A 362 -6.33 15.55 15.90
C TYR A 362 -5.87 16.24 14.60
N ASN A 363 -4.92 17.17 14.71
CA ASN A 363 -4.37 17.96 13.61
C ASN A 363 -2.85 17.79 13.44
N HIS A 364 -2.17 17.21 14.43
CA HIS A 364 -0.75 16.88 14.36
C HIS A 364 -0.49 15.60 15.15
N LEU A 365 0.03 14.58 14.47
CA LEU A 365 0.39 13.30 15.06
C LEU A 365 1.91 13.16 15.24
N LEU A 366 2.32 12.28 16.15
CA LEU A 366 3.70 11.86 16.32
C LEU A 366 3.79 10.34 16.31
N THR A 367 4.78 9.79 15.62
CA THR A 367 4.97 8.33 15.49
C THR A 367 6.46 7.97 15.49
N ASN A 368 6.77 6.69 15.70
CA ASN A 368 8.11 6.14 15.53
C ASN A 368 8.35 5.51 14.14
N SER A 369 7.38 5.62 13.23
CA SER A 369 7.37 4.90 11.96
C SER A 369 7.23 5.83 10.76
N LEU A 370 8.19 5.76 9.82
CA LEU A 370 8.09 6.46 8.54
C LEU A 370 7.06 5.82 7.59
N LYS A 371 6.64 4.59 7.85
CA LYS A 371 5.47 4.03 7.16
C LYS A 371 4.21 4.78 7.61
N ALA A 372 4.02 4.96 8.91
CA ALA A 372 2.89 5.73 9.43
C ALA A 372 2.94 7.19 8.95
N GLU A 373 4.07 7.86 9.07
CA GLU A 373 4.23 9.23 8.60
C GLU A 373 3.80 9.37 7.14
N HIS A 374 4.33 8.52 6.24
CA HIS A 374 4.02 8.54 4.82
C HIS A 374 2.51 8.47 4.54
N TYR A 375 1.80 7.53 5.14
CA TYR A 375 0.36 7.34 4.86
C TYR A 375 -0.55 8.29 5.65
N LEU A 376 -0.15 8.73 6.83
CA LEU A 376 -0.92 9.70 7.62
C LEU A 376 -0.86 11.10 7.00
N THR A 377 0.30 11.50 6.46
CA THR A 377 0.46 12.81 5.81
C THR A 377 -0.07 12.85 4.40
N SER A 378 0.09 11.76 3.64
CA SER A 378 -0.18 11.72 2.20
C SER A 378 -1.43 10.93 1.82
N GLY A 379 -1.93 10.06 2.69
CA GLY A 379 -3.00 9.12 2.36
C GLY A 379 -4.39 9.66 2.70
N LEU A 380 -5.19 8.79 3.30
CA LEU A 380 -6.61 9.04 3.59
C LEU A 380 -6.84 10.12 4.64
N ASN A 381 -5.96 10.19 5.64
CA ASN A 381 -6.15 11.08 6.78
C ASN A 381 -5.63 12.50 6.52
N ARG A 382 -4.55 12.67 5.77
CA ARG A 382 -3.90 13.97 5.47
C ARG A 382 -3.68 14.80 6.74
N ILE A 383 -3.03 14.18 7.75
CA ILE A 383 -2.71 14.82 9.02
C ILE A 383 -1.20 15.02 9.08
N PRO A 384 -0.70 16.25 9.32
CA PRO A 384 0.71 16.47 9.60
C PRO A 384 1.22 15.51 10.66
N THR A 385 2.29 14.79 10.36
CA THR A 385 2.80 13.75 11.24
C THR A 385 4.32 13.90 11.38
N SER A 386 4.80 13.97 12.60
CA SER A 386 6.22 14.01 12.96
C SER A 386 6.73 12.63 13.33
N VAL A 387 8.05 12.46 13.33
CA VAL A 387 8.70 11.20 13.69
C VAL A 387 9.76 11.42 14.77
N ALA A 388 9.76 10.50 15.75
CA ALA A 388 10.75 10.42 16.81
C ALA A 388 10.93 8.98 17.32
N PRO A 389 12.02 8.62 17.99
CA PRO A 389 12.14 7.36 18.71
C PRO A 389 11.02 7.11 19.72
N ILE A 390 10.72 5.85 20.05
CA ILE A 390 9.62 5.48 20.97
C ILE A 390 9.70 6.25 22.29
N ILE A 391 10.89 6.37 22.87
CA ILE A 391 11.10 7.07 24.16
C ILE A 391 10.68 8.54 24.06
N GLU A 392 11.02 9.21 22.97
CA GLU A 392 10.63 10.61 22.72
C GLU A 392 9.13 10.72 22.41
N CYS A 393 8.58 9.80 21.64
CA CYS A 393 7.15 9.69 21.39
C CYS A 393 6.36 9.61 22.71
N VAL A 394 6.77 8.72 23.62
CA VAL A 394 6.16 8.58 24.95
C VAL A 394 6.29 9.87 25.75
N ALA A 395 7.47 10.52 25.75
CA ALA A 395 7.65 11.79 26.45
C ALA A 395 6.63 12.85 26.00
N HIS A 396 6.39 12.99 24.69
CA HIS A 396 5.39 13.90 24.13
C HIS A 396 3.95 13.56 24.53
N ALA A 397 3.64 12.30 24.84
CA ALA A 397 2.31 11.91 25.32
C ALA A 397 2.02 12.42 26.75
N PHE A 398 3.07 12.57 27.59
CA PHE A 398 2.96 13.09 28.94
C PHE A 398 3.02 14.61 29.01
N ASP A 399 3.81 15.22 28.13
CA ASP A 399 4.10 16.66 28.16
C ASP A 399 3.26 17.44 27.15
N ASP A 400 2.66 18.56 27.58
CA ASP A 400 2.06 19.57 26.71
C ASP A 400 3.12 20.57 26.18
N THR A 401 4.38 20.18 26.14
CA THR A 401 5.46 21.03 25.67
C THR A 401 5.28 21.40 24.21
N LEU A 402 5.06 22.69 23.97
CA LEU A 402 5.08 23.24 22.63
C LEU A 402 6.53 23.32 22.16
N VAL A 403 6.83 22.69 21.04
CA VAL A 403 8.09 22.91 20.33
C VAL A 403 7.89 24.09 19.37
N ASP A 404 8.83 25.02 19.33
CA ASP A 404 8.75 26.21 18.47
C ASP A 404 8.65 25.81 16.98
N GLY A 405 7.71 26.42 16.29
CA GLY A 405 7.49 26.26 14.85
C GLY A 405 6.13 25.69 14.48
N PRO A 406 5.74 25.76 13.20
CA PRO A 406 4.53 25.12 12.72
C PRO A 406 4.71 23.61 12.64
N ALA A 407 3.60 22.86 12.70
CA ALA A 407 3.57 21.44 12.35
C ALA A 407 4.18 21.21 10.95
N PRO A 408 4.70 20.01 10.66
CA PRO A 408 5.19 19.68 9.33
C PRO A 408 4.14 19.91 8.24
N ASP A 409 4.57 20.31 7.05
CA ASP A 409 3.69 20.39 5.90
C ASP A 409 3.20 18.99 5.47
N LEU A 410 2.00 18.95 4.88
CA LEU A 410 1.52 17.73 4.26
C LEU A 410 2.42 17.38 3.06
N ALA A 411 2.95 16.16 3.07
CA ALA A 411 3.69 15.64 1.92
C ALA A 411 2.74 15.20 0.79
N GLY A 412 3.14 15.39 -0.45
CA GLY A 412 2.52 14.71 -1.59
C GLY A 412 2.84 13.20 -1.56
N ALA A 413 2.00 12.37 -2.17
CA ALA A 413 2.20 10.91 -2.25
C ALA A 413 3.51 10.51 -2.92
N THR A 414 4.04 11.38 -3.75
CA THR A 414 5.28 11.15 -4.47
C THR A 414 6.28 12.24 -4.11
N ALA A 415 7.38 11.86 -3.46
CA ALA A 415 8.53 12.74 -3.23
C ALA A 415 9.34 13.00 -4.51
N LYS A 416 8.74 12.83 -5.69
CA LYS A 416 9.42 12.96 -6.98
C LYS A 416 9.31 14.38 -7.50
N PRO A 417 10.36 14.95 -8.09
CA PRO A 417 10.17 15.96 -9.09
C PRO A 417 9.37 15.30 -10.24
N PHE A 418 8.13 15.76 -10.43
CA PHE A 418 7.33 15.32 -11.56
C PHE A 418 8.06 15.67 -12.85
N ALA A 419 7.92 14.80 -13.84
CA ALA A 419 8.65 14.89 -15.08
C ALA A 419 8.46 16.25 -15.76
N THR A 420 9.44 16.59 -16.55
CA THR A 420 9.45 17.77 -17.40
C THR A 420 8.17 17.90 -18.24
N ALA A 421 7.69 19.11 -18.38
CA ALA A 421 6.56 19.40 -19.25
C ALA A 421 6.73 18.71 -20.61
N LYS A 422 5.71 17.94 -21.02
CA LYS A 422 5.69 17.30 -22.33
C LYS A 422 5.78 18.34 -23.44
N THR A 423 6.54 18.04 -24.47
CA THR A 423 6.41 18.75 -25.73
C THR A 423 5.08 18.39 -26.38
N HIS A 424 4.29 19.41 -26.73
CA HIS A 424 3.04 19.20 -27.43
C HIS A 424 3.27 18.47 -28.76
N GLN A 425 2.48 17.43 -29.03
CA GLN A 425 2.58 16.63 -30.26
C GLN A 425 1.52 17.11 -31.25
N ASP A 426 1.97 17.52 -32.46
CA ASP A 426 1.08 18.00 -33.51
C ASP A 426 0.80 16.97 -34.61
N SER A 427 1.61 15.90 -34.68
CA SER A 427 1.50 14.88 -35.72
C SER A 427 0.35 13.89 -35.45
N PRO A 428 -0.27 13.32 -36.50
CA PRO A 428 -1.14 12.16 -36.35
C PRO A 428 -0.42 11.04 -35.63
N PHE A 429 -1.14 10.32 -34.76
CA PHE A 429 -0.58 9.20 -34.01
C PHE A 429 -1.52 8.01 -34.07
N GLU A 430 -0.97 6.86 -34.38
CA GLU A 430 -1.63 5.56 -34.33
C GLU A 430 -0.66 4.54 -33.71
N ALA A 431 -1.16 3.72 -32.78
CA ALA A 431 -0.37 2.68 -32.14
C ALA A 431 -1.20 1.41 -31.94
N THR A 432 -0.50 0.27 -31.86
CA THR A 432 -1.10 -1.03 -31.62
C THR A 432 -0.65 -1.57 -30.29
N GLY A 433 -1.62 -1.92 -29.44
CA GLY A 433 -1.41 -2.53 -28.12
C GLY A 433 -2.16 -3.85 -27.97
N ARG A 434 -2.37 -4.25 -26.74
CA ARG A 434 -3.06 -5.49 -26.35
C ARG A 434 -4.21 -5.17 -25.39
N GLY A 435 -5.31 -5.92 -25.55
CA GLY A 435 -6.37 -6.00 -24.55
C GLY A 435 -6.12 -7.15 -23.57
N ILE A 436 -7.05 -7.34 -22.64
CA ILE A 436 -7.03 -8.44 -21.68
C ILE A 436 -7.98 -9.57 -22.08
N PRO A 437 -7.64 -10.83 -21.81
CA PRO A 437 -8.40 -12.01 -22.30
C PRO A 437 -9.85 -12.09 -21.82
N SER A 438 -10.18 -11.48 -20.68
CA SER A 438 -11.56 -11.49 -20.16
C SER A 438 -12.50 -10.55 -20.91
N GLN A 439 -11.99 -9.66 -21.77
CA GLN A 439 -12.76 -8.67 -22.51
C GLN A 439 -12.96 -9.12 -23.96
N ASP A 440 -14.23 -9.09 -24.38
CA ASP A 440 -14.62 -9.27 -25.77
C ASP A 440 -14.31 -8.00 -26.60
N GLN A 441 -14.73 -8.00 -27.86
CA GLN A 441 -14.60 -6.82 -28.73
C GLN A 441 -15.30 -5.61 -28.12
N TRP A 442 -14.60 -4.48 -28.12
CA TRP A 442 -15.16 -3.19 -27.71
C TRP A 442 -14.57 -2.03 -28.54
N GLU A 443 -15.31 -0.96 -28.60
CA GLU A 443 -14.89 0.29 -29.22
C GLU A 443 -15.28 1.45 -28.28
N VAL A 444 -14.38 2.39 -28.08
CA VAL A 444 -14.60 3.58 -27.26
C VAL A 444 -13.87 4.76 -27.85
N SER A 445 -14.55 5.92 -27.89
CA SER A 445 -13.96 7.18 -28.35
C SER A 445 -14.26 8.27 -27.33
N GLY A 446 -13.29 9.12 -27.07
CA GLY A 446 -13.44 10.17 -26.07
C GLY A 446 -12.22 11.08 -25.98
N ARG A 447 -12.25 11.99 -25.01
CA ARG A 447 -11.11 12.85 -24.70
C ARG A 447 -10.06 12.10 -23.89
N ALA A 448 -8.82 12.23 -24.28
CA ALA A 448 -7.68 11.70 -23.52
C ALA A 448 -7.37 12.56 -22.30
N LEU A 449 -7.05 11.92 -21.19
CA LEU A 449 -6.40 12.50 -20.02
C LEU A 449 -5.08 11.77 -19.83
N VAL A 450 -3.94 12.47 -20.02
CA VAL A 450 -2.64 11.84 -20.22
C VAL A 450 -1.59 12.35 -19.26
N THR A 451 -0.83 11.42 -18.70
CA THR A 451 0.36 11.72 -17.89
C THR A 451 1.42 10.63 -18.06
N ASP A 452 2.68 10.99 -17.93
CA ASP A 452 3.82 10.07 -17.80
C ASP A 452 4.19 9.78 -16.34
N VAL A 453 3.39 10.31 -15.39
CA VAL A 453 3.54 10.12 -13.94
C VAL A 453 2.51 9.09 -13.44
N PRO A 454 2.91 8.13 -12.59
CA PRO A 454 1.96 7.20 -11.98
C PRO A 454 0.88 7.90 -11.15
N ILE A 455 -0.34 7.38 -11.18
CA ILE A 455 -1.48 7.94 -10.43
C ILE A 455 -1.67 7.19 -9.11
N THR A 456 -1.77 7.92 -8.00
CA THR A 456 -2.09 7.39 -6.68
C THR A 456 -3.58 7.51 -6.41
N TYR A 457 -4.31 6.40 -6.53
CA TYR A 457 -5.76 6.42 -6.33
C TYR A 457 -6.16 6.65 -4.86
N LEU A 458 -5.53 5.93 -3.92
CA LEU A 458 -5.89 6.02 -2.51
C LEU A 458 -5.46 7.36 -1.92
N GLY A 459 -6.45 8.12 -1.47
CA GLY A 459 -6.26 9.43 -0.82
C GLY A 459 -6.06 10.61 -1.78
N TYR A 460 -5.83 10.35 -3.09
CA TYR A 460 -5.57 11.41 -4.06
C TYR A 460 -6.53 11.44 -5.26
N VAL A 461 -7.33 10.43 -5.47
CA VAL A 461 -8.47 10.54 -6.38
C VAL A 461 -9.73 10.64 -5.53
N ASN A 462 -10.39 11.77 -5.62
CA ASN A 462 -11.63 12.05 -4.89
C ASN A 462 -12.73 11.08 -5.33
N ARG A 463 -13.30 10.34 -4.38
CA ARG A 463 -14.24 9.24 -4.66
C ARG A 463 -15.62 9.70 -5.12
N ASP A 464 -15.96 10.96 -4.84
CA ASP A 464 -17.28 11.53 -5.15
C ASP A 464 -17.28 12.34 -6.45
N THR A 465 -16.08 12.67 -6.98
CA THR A 465 -15.95 13.53 -8.16
C THR A 465 -15.05 12.98 -9.24
N GLY A 466 -14.19 11.99 -8.92
CA GLY A 466 -13.14 11.49 -9.82
C GLY A 466 -11.99 12.48 -10.06
N VAL A 467 -11.90 13.56 -9.30
CA VAL A 467 -10.84 14.57 -9.44
C VAL A 467 -9.55 14.07 -8.76
N ILE A 468 -8.44 14.19 -9.46
CA ILE A 468 -7.10 13.98 -8.88
C ILE A 468 -6.75 15.21 -8.05
N GLU A 469 -6.47 14.99 -6.76
CA GLU A 469 -6.17 16.03 -5.75
C GLU A 469 -4.77 15.80 -5.16
N GLU A 470 -3.80 15.48 -6.00
CA GLU A 470 -2.42 15.23 -5.59
C GLU A 470 -1.56 16.48 -5.87
N PRO A 471 -1.13 17.22 -4.82
CA PRO A 471 -0.35 18.44 -4.99
C PRO A 471 0.93 18.20 -5.80
N GLY A 472 1.11 18.98 -6.87
CA GLY A 472 2.27 18.89 -7.76
C GLY A 472 2.18 17.79 -8.83
N HIS A 473 1.16 16.94 -8.84
CA HIS A 473 0.93 16.00 -9.92
C HIS A 473 0.51 16.73 -11.21
N PRO A 474 0.98 16.33 -12.42
CA PRO A 474 0.62 17.01 -13.67
C PRO A 474 -0.89 17.09 -13.94
N LEU A 475 -1.66 16.17 -13.38
CA LEU A 475 -3.12 16.13 -13.50
C LEU A 475 -3.84 16.61 -12.24
N ASP A 476 -3.18 17.30 -11.32
CA ASP A 476 -3.83 17.88 -10.13
C ASP A 476 -4.98 18.81 -10.55
N GLY A 477 -6.16 18.61 -9.95
CA GLY A 477 -7.39 19.31 -10.32
C GLY A 477 -8.16 18.74 -11.52
N SER A 478 -7.64 17.74 -12.23
CA SER A 478 -8.29 17.11 -13.38
C SER A 478 -9.17 15.93 -12.95
N SER A 479 -10.33 15.76 -13.60
CA SER A 479 -11.21 14.61 -13.38
C SER A 479 -10.93 13.48 -14.36
N ILE A 480 -10.87 12.24 -13.85
CA ILE A 480 -10.78 11.03 -14.69
C ILE A 480 -12.12 10.62 -15.28
N LYS A 481 -13.21 11.22 -14.80
CA LYS A 481 -14.56 10.87 -15.23
C LYS A 481 -14.74 11.07 -16.73
N ASP A 482 -15.34 10.07 -17.38
CA ASP A 482 -15.69 10.08 -18.80
C ASP A 482 -14.48 10.38 -19.73
N THR A 483 -13.25 10.03 -19.32
CA THR A 483 -12.02 10.19 -20.11
C THR A 483 -11.46 8.85 -20.57
N ILE A 484 -10.64 8.87 -21.61
CA ILE A 484 -9.68 7.82 -21.91
C ILE A 484 -8.41 8.15 -21.13
N LEU A 485 -8.19 7.42 -20.02
CA LEU A 485 -7.11 7.68 -19.07
C LEU A 485 -5.83 6.95 -19.50
N ILE A 486 -4.79 7.72 -19.86
CA ILE A 486 -3.51 7.20 -20.38
C ILE A 486 -2.40 7.56 -19.40
N TYR A 487 -1.79 6.55 -18.76
CA TYR A 487 -0.75 6.77 -17.75
C TYR A 487 0.10 5.50 -17.55
N PRO A 488 1.31 5.61 -16.93
CA PRO A 488 2.20 4.46 -16.83
C PRO A 488 1.61 3.30 -16.03
N LYS A 489 1.24 3.56 -14.80
CA LYS A 489 0.71 2.58 -13.83
C LYS A 489 0.08 3.28 -12.63
N GLY A 490 -0.70 2.57 -11.84
CA GLY A 490 -1.10 3.00 -10.50
C GLY A 490 0.09 2.95 -9.53
N SER A 491 0.09 3.81 -8.53
CA SER A 491 1.09 3.85 -7.46
C SER A 491 0.44 3.83 -6.07
N GLY A 492 1.27 3.74 -5.04
CA GLY A 492 0.83 3.78 -3.64
C GLY A 492 0.26 2.45 -3.14
N SER A 493 -0.85 2.50 -2.47
CA SER A 493 -1.41 1.41 -1.68
C SER A 493 -1.97 0.25 -2.51
N THR A 494 -1.81 -0.96 -1.99
CA THR A 494 -2.36 -2.22 -2.52
C THR A 494 -3.90 -2.27 -2.56
N VAL A 495 -4.58 -1.32 -1.91
CA VAL A 495 -6.05 -1.17 -1.93
C VAL A 495 -6.56 -0.19 -3.00
N ALA A 496 -5.67 0.37 -3.82
CA ALA A 496 -6.02 1.27 -4.93
C ALA A 496 -7.14 0.74 -5.85
N PRO A 497 -7.22 -0.55 -6.21
CA PRO A 497 -8.29 -1.07 -7.04
C PRO A 497 -9.70 -0.85 -6.48
N PHE A 498 -9.87 -0.84 -5.16
CA PHE A 498 -11.19 -0.60 -4.56
C PHE A 498 -11.67 0.85 -4.74
N VAL A 499 -10.73 1.80 -4.79
CA VAL A 499 -11.05 3.21 -5.09
C VAL A 499 -11.56 3.32 -6.53
N LEU A 500 -10.86 2.71 -7.48
CA LEU A 500 -11.27 2.69 -8.88
C LEU A 500 -12.62 1.98 -9.07
N MET A 501 -12.85 0.86 -8.38
CA MET A 501 -14.16 0.18 -8.38
C MET A 501 -15.27 1.10 -7.88
N GLY A 502 -15.05 1.80 -6.77
CA GLY A 502 -16.01 2.76 -6.24
C GLY A 502 -16.37 3.83 -7.26
N LEU A 503 -15.37 4.42 -7.91
CA LEU A 503 -15.56 5.43 -8.96
C LEU A 503 -16.36 4.90 -10.15
N VAL A 504 -16.09 3.68 -10.59
CA VAL A 504 -16.86 3.04 -11.67
C VAL A 504 -18.31 2.80 -11.26
N TYR A 505 -18.55 2.28 -10.05
CA TYR A 505 -19.92 2.04 -9.55
C TYR A 505 -20.74 3.31 -9.37
N THR A 506 -20.09 4.44 -9.05
CA THR A 506 -20.75 5.74 -8.86
C THR A 506 -20.79 6.59 -10.13
N GLY A 507 -20.24 6.12 -11.25
CA GLY A 507 -20.21 6.84 -12.53
C GLY A 507 -19.19 7.98 -12.60
N PHE A 508 -18.15 7.93 -11.78
CA PHE A 508 -17.00 8.85 -11.81
C PHE A 508 -15.72 8.19 -12.34
N GLY A 509 -15.79 6.95 -12.82
CA GLY A 509 -14.67 6.25 -13.44
C GLY A 509 -14.37 6.72 -14.86
N PRO A 510 -13.19 6.32 -15.41
CA PRO A 510 -12.82 6.58 -16.79
C PRO A 510 -13.61 5.68 -17.76
N MET A 511 -13.71 6.12 -19.02
CA MET A 511 -14.34 5.33 -20.10
C MET A 511 -13.45 4.16 -20.54
N ALA A 512 -12.13 4.37 -20.51
CA ALA A 512 -11.13 3.36 -20.80
C ALA A 512 -9.82 3.67 -20.06
N ILE A 513 -9.01 2.64 -19.86
CA ILE A 513 -7.69 2.75 -19.23
C ILE A 513 -6.63 2.22 -20.19
N VAL A 514 -5.59 3.03 -20.39
CA VAL A 514 -4.36 2.66 -21.11
C VAL A 514 -3.20 2.74 -20.13
N ASN A 515 -2.59 1.59 -19.82
CA ASN A 515 -1.38 1.55 -19.02
C ASN A 515 -0.16 1.18 -19.87
N ARG A 516 0.95 1.87 -19.63
CA ARG A 516 2.26 1.52 -20.23
C ARG A 516 2.81 0.24 -19.61
N ASP A 517 2.80 0.18 -18.29
CA ASP A 517 3.43 -0.89 -17.52
C ASP A 517 2.38 -1.86 -16.96
N VAL A 518 2.80 -3.08 -16.62
CA VAL A 518 1.96 -4.04 -15.89
C VAL A 518 1.51 -3.41 -14.56
N CYS A 519 0.21 -3.37 -14.33
CA CYS A 519 -0.32 -2.66 -13.17
C CYS A 519 -1.30 -3.50 -12.34
N PRO A 520 -0.83 -4.25 -11.33
CA PRO A 520 -1.69 -4.99 -10.40
C PRO A 520 -2.62 -4.08 -9.58
N LEU A 521 -2.33 -2.78 -9.50
CA LEU A 521 -3.14 -1.81 -8.76
C LEU A 521 -4.31 -1.22 -9.58
N THR A 522 -4.36 -1.44 -10.89
CA THR A 522 -5.41 -0.88 -11.77
C THR A 522 -6.19 -1.97 -12.50
N LEU A 523 -5.48 -2.88 -13.14
CA LEU A 523 -6.05 -3.93 -13.97
C LEU A 523 -7.15 -4.75 -13.27
N PRO A 524 -7.03 -5.14 -11.98
CA PRO A 524 -8.07 -5.95 -11.34
C PRO A 524 -9.45 -5.29 -11.34
N ALA A 525 -9.51 -3.98 -11.09
CA ALA A 525 -10.78 -3.26 -11.12
C ALA A 525 -11.33 -3.18 -12.55
N ALA A 526 -10.49 -2.91 -13.55
CA ALA A 526 -10.90 -2.86 -14.96
C ALA A 526 -11.40 -4.23 -15.46
N SER A 527 -10.68 -5.31 -15.15
CA SER A 527 -11.07 -6.69 -15.51
C SER A 527 -12.42 -7.08 -14.90
N LEU A 528 -12.58 -6.88 -13.58
CA LEU A 528 -13.78 -7.30 -12.85
C LEU A 528 -15.03 -6.50 -13.20
N LEU A 529 -14.88 -5.23 -13.59
CA LEU A 529 -16.00 -4.33 -13.90
C LEU A 529 -16.20 -4.11 -15.40
N GLY A 530 -15.38 -4.72 -16.25
CA GLY A 530 -15.50 -4.59 -17.70
C GLY A 530 -15.15 -3.19 -18.24
N VAL A 531 -14.32 -2.42 -17.53
CA VAL A 531 -13.79 -1.16 -18.08
C VAL A 531 -12.80 -1.49 -19.18
N PRO A 532 -12.96 -0.95 -20.41
CA PRO A 532 -12.02 -1.14 -21.50
C PRO A 532 -10.58 -0.90 -21.07
N TYR A 533 -9.71 -1.90 -21.24
CA TYR A 533 -8.33 -1.87 -20.76
C TYR A 533 -7.36 -2.25 -21.87
N ALA A 534 -6.31 -1.43 -22.04
CA ALA A 534 -5.27 -1.65 -23.03
C ALA A 534 -3.87 -1.43 -22.43
N HIS A 535 -2.89 -2.18 -22.93
CA HIS A 535 -1.50 -2.11 -22.49
C HIS A 535 -0.52 -2.54 -23.59
N GLY A 536 0.80 -2.37 -23.34
CA GLY A 536 1.88 -2.93 -24.15
C GLY A 536 1.84 -2.47 -25.60
N PHE A 537 1.67 -1.17 -25.82
CA PHE A 537 1.69 -0.54 -27.13
C PHE A 537 3.11 -0.56 -27.74
N ASP A 538 3.19 -0.61 -29.06
CA ASP A 538 4.44 -0.56 -29.83
C ASP A 538 5.12 0.82 -29.76
N GLU A 539 4.34 1.90 -29.62
CA GLU A 539 4.81 3.23 -29.26
C GLU A 539 4.11 3.69 -27.99
N ASP A 540 4.82 4.41 -27.11
CA ASP A 540 4.29 4.78 -25.79
C ASP A 540 3.27 5.92 -25.87
N PRO A 541 1.96 5.66 -25.67
CA PRO A 541 0.93 6.68 -25.77
C PRO A 541 1.07 7.79 -24.70
N THR A 542 1.78 7.53 -23.61
CA THR A 542 1.99 8.55 -22.56
C THR A 542 2.86 9.71 -23.03
N PHE A 543 3.66 9.52 -24.09
CA PHE A 543 4.47 10.58 -24.69
C PHE A 543 3.86 11.16 -25.97
N GLU A 544 3.09 10.35 -26.70
CA GLU A 544 2.62 10.68 -28.05
C GLU A 544 1.22 11.30 -28.07
N VAL A 545 0.41 11.11 -27.02
CA VAL A 545 -0.94 11.66 -26.91
C VAL A 545 -0.95 12.86 -25.95
N ASN A 546 -1.66 13.93 -26.30
CA ASN A 546 -1.85 15.08 -25.42
C ASN A 546 -3.15 14.97 -24.62
N THR A 547 -3.16 15.53 -23.42
CA THR A 547 -4.42 15.75 -22.70
C THR A 547 -5.33 16.64 -23.53
N GLY A 548 -6.60 16.23 -23.69
CA GLY A 548 -7.60 16.93 -24.50
C GLY A 548 -7.72 16.44 -25.95
N ASP A 549 -6.78 15.64 -26.46
CA ASP A 549 -6.90 15.00 -27.78
C ASP A 549 -8.17 14.12 -27.82
N SER A 550 -8.82 14.07 -28.99
CA SER A 550 -9.86 13.09 -29.28
C SER A 550 -9.20 11.79 -29.70
N VAL A 551 -9.50 10.72 -28.99
CA VAL A 551 -8.87 9.41 -29.19
C VAL A 551 -9.95 8.34 -29.38
N SER A 552 -9.70 7.44 -30.32
CA SER A 552 -10.48 6.22 -30.53
C SER A 552 -9.64 4.99 -30.17
N LEU A 553 -10.23 4.08 -29.42
CA LEU A 553 -9.67 2.77 -29.06
C LEU A 553 -10.61 1.68 -29.54
N SER A 554 -10.10 0.61 -30.13
CA SER A 554 -10.88 -0.56 -30.51
C SER A 554 -10.12 -1.86 -30.22
N LEU A 555 -10.79 -2.83 -29.57
CA LEU A 555 -10.28 -4.18 -29.34
C LEU A 555 -10.89 -5.14 -30.33
N SER A 556 -10.03 -5.85 -31.07
CA SER A 556 -10.42 -6.97 -31.94
C SER A 556 -9.32 -8.03 -31.91
N ASP A 557 -9.70 -9.29 -31.68
CA ASP A 557 -8.79 -10.45 -31.68
C ASP A 557 -7.58 -10.26 -30.73
N GLY A 558 -7.83 -9.69 -29.55
CA GLY A 558 -6.82 -9.43 -28.53
C GLY A 558 -5.88 -8.26 -28.81
N LYS A 559 -6.02 -7.58 -29.96
CA LYS A 559 -5.25 -6.38 -30.34
C LYS A 559 -6.08 -5.13 -30.13
N VAL A 560 -5.46 -4.11 -29.55
CA VAL A 560 -6.05 -2.77 -29.42
C VAL A 560 -5.40 -1.83 -30.41
N SER A 561 -6.22 -1.18 -31.24
CA SER A 561 -5.78 -0.02 -32.03
C SER A 561 -6.11 1.26 -31.26
N LEU A 562 -5.14 2.16 -31.15
CA LEU A 562 -5.29 3.51 -30.62
C LEU A 562 -5.05 4.49 -31.77
N LEU A 563 -6.00 5.39 -32.00
CA LEU A 563 -5.91 6.43 -33.02
C LEU A 563 -6.20 7.80 -32.40
N VAL A 564 -5.37 8.78 -32.68
CA VAL A 564 -5.66 10.18 -32.37
C VAL A 564 -6.47 10.78 -33.54
N ASP A 565 -7.78 10.92 -33.33
CA ASP A 565 -8.73 11.41 -34.34
C ASP A 565 -8.55 12.92 -34.61
N SER A 566 -8.30 13.66 -33.53
CA SER A 566 -7.98 15.10 -33.64
C SER A 566 -7.13 15.56 -32.46
N ARG A 567 -6.20 16.46 -32.75
CA ARG A 567 -5.35 17.08 -31.74
C ARG A 567 -6.05 18.25 -31.07
N THR A 568 -5.81 18.40 -29.76
CA THR A 568 -6.24 19.60 -29.04
C THR A 568 -5.44 20.81 -29.50
N THR A 569 -6.10 21.96 -29.58
CA THR A 569 -5.46 23.26 -29.89
C THR A 569 -5.18 24.06 -28.60
N GLU A 570 -5.58 23.54 -27.45
CA GLU A 570 -5.30 24.15 -26.15
C GLU A 570 -3.95 23.63 -25.63
N VAL A 571 -3.04 24.57 -25.33
CA VAL A 571 -1.69 24.35 -24.78
C VAL A 571 -1.74 24.56 -23.26
#